data_6da946775ca125b9aa161684b66c8914
#
_entry.id   6da946775ca125b9aa161684b66c8914
#
_cell.length_a   1.000
_cell.length_b   1.000
_cell.length_c   1.000
_cell.angle_alpha   90.00
_cell.angle_beta   90.00
_cell.angle_gamma   90.00
#
_symmetry.space_group_name_H-M   'P 1'
#
loop_
_entity.id
_entity.type
_entity.pdbx_description
1 polymer ?
#
loop_
_entity_poly.entity_id
_entity_poly.type
_entity_poly.pdbx_seq_one_letter_code
_entity_poly.pdbx_strand_id
1 'polypeptide(L)'
;MESSFETPPSIATKVAMEGGVESASKDVDQPLLSLRGISKNFGAVEALREVDLDVSAGEVTAIIGDNGAGKSTLIKTVSGILTPSEGQIFWCGERVALKTPREADELGISTVYQDLALCDNLDIVANMFLGHESLRYRLLDENAMEAAAKVTLNSLAVTTVRSVRSLVVSLSGGQRQSVAVARAVMRDAKLVILDEPTAALGVTQTAQVLSLIRRLADRGIAVLVISHNLNDVFTVADRLAVMHLGRMVHVGPISEFTPQTAVEIITTGTFVGANANSTRNQPSNAGDRQ
;
A
#
# COMPACT_ATOMS: atom_id res chain seq x y z
N MET A 1 16.42 10.47 53.08
CA MET A 1 15.30 9.92 52.24
C MET A 1 15.64 10.30 50.81
N GLU A 2 16.41 9.43 50.16
CA GLU A 2 16.80 9.57 48.75
C GLU A 2 15.75 8.85 47.92
N SER A 3 15.03 9.58 47.10
CA SER A 3 14.09 9.01 46.13
C SER A 3 14.84 8.75 44.82
N SER A 4 15.08 7.49 44.55
CA SER A 4 15.62 6.98 43.26
C SER A 4 14.62 7.20 42.17
N PHE A 5 14.90 8.11 41.24
CA PHE A 5 14.19 8.19 39.97
C PHE A 5 14.81 7.19 38.98
N GLU A 6 14.13 6.11 38.70
CA GLU A 6 14.48 5.20 37.60
C GLU A 6 14.21 5.89 36.25
N THR A 7 15.24 5.97 35.44
CA THR A 7 15.19 6.48 34.06
C THR A 7 14.63 5.37 33.14
N PRO A 8 13.63 5.61 32.29
CA PRO A 8 13.17 4.59 31.34
C PRO A 8 14.26 4.31 30.28
N PRO A 9 14.42 3.07 29.82
CA PRO A 9 15.47 2.68 28.89
C PRO A 9 15.28 3.34 27.52
N SER A 10 16.39 3.82 26.97
CA SER A 10 16.54 4.41 25.63
C SER A 10 16.16 3.38 24.55
N ILE A 11 15.47 3.84 23.49
CA ILE A 11 15.05 3.08 22.32
C ILE A 11 16.20 2.30 21.65
N ALA A 12 17.46 2.76 21.81
CA ALA A 12 18.65 2.10 21.28
C ALA A 12 18.96 0.74 21.96
N THR A 13 18.46 0.49 23.17
CA THR A 13 18.77 -0.74 23.93
C THR A 13 17.77 -1.87 23.61
N LYS A 14 16.66 -1.59 22.95
CA LYS A 14 15.64 -2.60 22.61
C LYS A 14 15.97 -3.43 21.35
N VAL A 15 16.94 -3.01 20.54
CA VAL A 15 17.33 -3.70 19.30
C VAL A 15 18.37 -4.82 19.52
N ALA A 16 18.99 -4.89 20.71
CA ALA A 16 20.14 -5.77 20.94
C ALA A 16 19.88 -7.04 21.78
N MET A 17 18.67 -7.29 22.25
CA MET A 17 18.37 -8.44 23.13
C MET A 17 17.09 -9.19 22.81
N GLU A 18 16.88 -9.62 21.56
CA GLU A 18 15.97 -10.74 21.26
C GLU A 18 16.44 -11.46 20.01
N GLY A 19 17.59 -12.09 20.12
CA GLY A 19 18.07 -13.11 19.19
C GLY A 19 17.60 -14.50 19.65
N GLY A 20 16.31 -14.74 19.65
CA GLY A 20 15.72 -16.07 19.77
C GLY A 20 14.94 -16.32 18.48
N VAL A 21 15.57 -17.06 17.56
CA VAL A 21 14.87 -17.59 16.36
C VAL A 21 13.97 -18.71 16.83
N GLU A 22 12.80 -18.40 17.32
CA GLU A 22 11.68 -19.33 17.28
C GLU A 22 11.14 -19.30 15.85
N SER A 23 11.32 -20.39 15.14
CA SER A 23 10.69 -20.67 13.86
C SER A 23 9.18 -20.70 14.07
N ALA A 24 8.52 -19.54 14.00
CA ALA A 24 7.09 -19.47 13.84
C ALA A 24 6.79 -20.16 12.50
N SER A 25 6.22 -21.35 12.56
CA SER A 25 5.53 -21.98 11.44
C SER A 25 4.63 -20.90 10.83
N LYS A 26 4.86 -20.61 9.54
CA LYS A 26 3.98 -19.75 8.74
C LYS A 26 2.57 -20.33 8.83
N ASP A 27 1.70 -19.72 9.59
CA ASP A 27 0.26 -19.75 9.33
C ASP A 27 0.04 -18.97 8.02
N VAL A 28 0.13 -19.73 6.91
CA VAL A 28 0.17 -19.22 5.53
C VAL A 28 -1.21 -18.73 5.07
N ASP A 29 -2.23 -18.70 5.95
CA ASP A 29 -3.63 -18.58 5.50
C ASP A 29 -4.43 -17.41 6.06
N GLN A 30 -3.90 -16.58 6.96
CA GLN A 30 -4.67 -15.47 7.50
C GLN A 30 -4.25 -14.14 6.88
N PRO A 31 -5.16 -13.44 6.14
CA PRO A 31 -4.84 -12.15 5.57
C PRO A 31 -4.59 -11.10 6.67
N LEU A 32 -3.65 -10.19 6.41
CA LEU A 32 -3.32 -9.08 7.30
C LEU A 32 -4.50 -8.10 7.42
N LEU A 33 -5.12 -7.76 6.29
CA LEU A 33 -6.32 -6.92 6.19
C LEU A 33 -7.42 -7.71 5.48
N SER A 34 -8.62 -7.73 6.04
CA SER A 34 -9.81 -8.25 5.37
C SER A 34 -10.94 -7.25 5.41
N LEU A 35 -11.49 -6.96 4.27
CA LEU A 35 -12.70 -6.16 4.08
C LEU A 35 -13.86 -7.10 3.77
N ARG A 36 -15.00 -6.92 4.43
CA ARG A 36 -16.19 -7.76 4.23
C ARG A 36 -17.44 -6.89 4.09
N GLY A 37 -18.04 -6.93 2.90
CA GLY A 37 -19.27 -6.22 2.57
C GLY A 37 -19.16 -4.71 2.72
N ILE A 38 -17.98 -4.11 2.47
CA ILE A 38 -17.78 -2.67 2.67
C ILE A 38 -18.61 -1.88 1.69
N SER A 39 -19.54 -1.09 2.23
CA SER A 39 -20.36 -0.15 1.47
C SER A 39 -20.16 1.28 1.97
N LYS A 40 -20.20 2.25 1.05
CA LYS A 40 -20.09 3.68 1.37
C LYS A 40 -21.02 4.52 0.51
N ASN A 41 -21.92 5.22 1.19
CA ASN A 41 -22.89 6.11 0.57
C ASN A 41 -22.56 7.58 0.87
N PHE A 42 -22.69 8.44 -0.12
CA PHE A 42 -22.67 9.89 -0.01
C PHE A 42 -24.05 10.42 -0.48
N GLY A 43 -24.99 10.54 0.44
CA GLY A 43 -26.39 10.83 0.09
C GLY A 43 -26.96 9.74 -0.80
N ALA A 44 -27.39 10.10 -2.01
CA ALA A 44 -27.93 9.16 -3.01
C ALA A 44 -26.84 8.43 -3.82
N VAL A 45 -25.59 8.81 -3.69
CA VAL A 45 -24.49 8.20 -4.45
C VAL A 45 -23.85 7.07 -3.65
N GLU A 46 -23.96 5.86 -4.15
CA GLU A 46 -23.32 4.68 -3.58
C GLU A 46 -21.93 4.50 -4.22
N ALA A 47 -20.90 4.93 -3.50
CA ALA A 47 -19.52 4.94 -3.98
C ALA A 47 -18.81 3.60 -3.81
N LEU A 48 -19.20 2.80 -2.79
CA LEU A 48 -18.77 1.41 -2.59
C LEU A 48 -19.98 0.54 -2.32
N ARG A 49 -19.99 -0.66 -2.88
CA ARG A 49 -21.11 -1.61 -2.86
C ARG A 49 -20.59 -3.00 -2.51
N GLU A 50 -20.78 -3.41 -1.27
CA GLU A 50 -20.44 -4.76 -0.77
C GLU A 50 -19.04 -5.23 -1.21
N VAL A 51 -18.02 -4.38 -0.98
CA VAL A 51 -16.64 -4.68 -1.39
C VAL A 51 -16.01 -5.66 -0.42
N ASP A 52 -15.53 -6.79 -0.97
CA ASP A 52 -14.71 -7.78 -0.27
C ASP A 52 -13.28 -7.72 -0.83
N LEU A 53 -12.27 -7.73 0.07
CA LEU A 53 -10.86 -7.73 -0.31
C LEU A 53 -10.03 -8.32 0.83
N ASP A 54 -9.09 -9.19 0.47
CA ASP A 54 -8.05 -9.69 1.36
C ASP A 54 -6.68 -9.20 0.89
N VAL A 55 -5.86 -8.77 1.85
CA VAL A 55 -4.47 -8.33 1.61
C VAL A 55 -3.57 -9.09 2.56
N SER A 56 -2.57 -9.79 2.02
CA SER A 56 -1.65 -10.64 2.77
C SER A 56 -0.31 -9.92 3.01
N ALA A 57 0.35 -10.27 4.11
CA ALA A 57 1.71 -9.77 4.39
C ALA A 57 2.71 -10.29 3.36
N GLY A 58 3.65 -9.43 2.94
CA GLY A 58 4.69 -9.80 1.97
C GLY A 58 4.20 -9.93 0.52
N GLU A 59 2.98 -9.50 0.23
CA GLU A 59 2.41 -9.48 -1.12
C GLU A 59 2.11 -8.06 -1.60
N VAL A 60 2.20 -7.86 -2.90
CA VAL A 60 1.73 -6.67 -3.59
C VAL A 60 0.36 -6.95 -4.19
N THR A 61 -0.67 -6.37 -3.60
CA THR A 61 -2.03 -6.39 -4.16
C THR A 61 -2.27 -5.10 -4.93
N ALA A 62 -2.57 -5.19 -6.23
CA ALA A 62 -2.90 -4.01 -7.03
C ALA A 62 -4.41 -3.87 -7.19
N ILE A 63 -4.93 -2.66 -7.01
CA ILE A 63 -6.31 -2.30 -7.32
C ILE A 63 -6.33 -1.49 -8.61
N ILE A 64 -7.06 -1.99 -9.59
CA ILE A 64 -7.30 -1.31 -10.86
C ILE A 64 -8.79 -1.05 -11.08
N GLY A 65 -9.10 -0.13 -11.96
CA GLY A 65 -10.48 0.23 -12.31
C GLY A 65 -10.52 1.60 -12.95
N ASP A 66 -11.63 1.94 -13.57
CA ASP A 66 -11.82 3.22 -14.24
C ASP A 66 -11.94 4.39 -13.24
N ASN A 67 -11.90 5.62 -13.75
CA ASN A 67 -12.17 6.80 -12.95
C ASN A 67 -13.62 6.74 -12.42
N GLY A 68 -13.77 6.99 -11.11
CA GLY A 68 -15.06 6.83 -10.45
C GLY A 68 -15.42 5.41 -10.02
N ALA A 69 -14.57 4.40 -10.26
CA ALA A 69 -14.81 3.01 -9.82
C ALA A 69 -14.86 2.80 -8.30
N GLY A 70 -14.51 3.83 -7.49
CA GLY A 70 -14.54 3.74 -6.02
C GLY A 70 -13.17 3.54 -5.35
N LYS A 71 -12.07 3.42 -6.12
CA LYS A 71 -10.71 3.15 -5.59
C LYS A 71 -10.28 4.12 -4.48
N SER A 72 -10.38 5.42 -4.73
CA SER A 72 -9.99 6.45 -3.74
C SER A 72 -10.92 6.46 -2.51
N THR A 73 -12.18 6.07 -2.67
CA THR A 73 -13.12 5.91 -1.55
C THR A 73 -12.72 4.71 -0.68
N LEU A 74 -12.32 3.61 -1.31
CA LEU A 74 -11.83 2.41 -0.61
C LEU A 74 -10.57 2.72 0.18
N ILE A 75 -9.57 3.39 -0.42
CA ILE A 75 -8.35 3.83 0.29
C ILE A 75 -8.70 4.69 1.50
N LYS A 76 -9.54 5.72 1.31
CA LYS A 76 -9.95 6.61 2.39
C LYS A 76 -10.69 5.87 3.52
N THR A 77 -11.37 4.78 3.19
CA THR A 77 -12.02 3.91 4.18
C THR A 77 -10.99 3.11 4.97
N VAL A 78 -10.03 2.47 4.29
CA VAL A 78 -8.96 1.69 4.94
C VAL A 78 -7.99 2.58 5.72
N SER A 79 -7.76 3.81 5.27
CA SER A 79 -6.91 4.78 5.98
C SER A 79 -7.61 5.52 7.13
N GLY A 80 -8.87 5.19 7.44
CA GLY A 80 -9.61 5.83 8.56
C GLY A 80 -10.08 7.26 8.29
N ILE A 81 -9.97 7.77 7.05
CA ILE A 81 -10.52 9.10 6.67
C ILE A 81 -12.04 9.04 6.54
N LEU A 82 -12.55 7.91 6.03
CA LEU A 82 -13.98 7.67 5.85
C LEU A 82 -14.39 6.43 6.64
N THR A 83 -15.46 6.56 7.43
CA THR A 83 -16.09 5.40 8.05
C THR A 83 -17.02 4.74 7.02
N PRO A 84 -16.99 3.42 6.82
CA PRO A 84 -17.93 2.72 5.94
C PRO A 84 -19.37 2.92 6.44
N SER A 85 -20.33 2.90 5.52
CA SER A 85 -21.76 2.93 5.86
C SER A 85 -22.22 1.57 6.38
N GLU A 86 -21.69 0.50 5.77
CA GLU A 86 -21.96 -0.90 6.10
C GLU A 86 -20.71 -1.74 5.91
N GLY A 87 -20.72 -2.96 6.45
CA GLY A 87 -19.61 -3.91 6.35
C GLY A 87 -18.69 -3.89 7.56
N GLN A 88 -17.61 -4.66 7.46
CA GLN A 88 -16.67 -4.88 8.56
C GLN A 88 -15.23 -4.90 8.04
N ILE A 89 -14.31 -4.34 8.83
CA ILE A 89 -12.87 -4.37 8.59
C ILE A 89 -12.24 -5.28 9.65
N PHE A 90 -11.39 -6.20 9.22
CA PHE A 90 -10.61 -7.05 10.09
C PHE A 90 -9.12 -6.79 9.87
N TRP A 91 -8.38 -6.72 10.96
CA TRP A 91 -6.94 -6.57 11.00
C TRP A 91 -6.31 -7.72 11.77
N CYS A 92 -5.46 -8.52 11.12
CA CYS A 92 -4.92 -9.76 11.69
C CYS A 92 -6.03 -10.67 12.26
N GLY A 93 -7.19 -10.76 11.57
CA GLY A 93 -8.35 -11.55 12.00
C GLY A 93 -9.24 -10.91 13.05
N GLU A 94 -8.85 -9.83 13.68
CA GLU A 94 -9.64 -9.12 14.67
C GLU A 94 -10.46 -7.99 14.01
N ARG A 95 -11.73 -7.87 14.39
CA ARG A 95 -12.59 -6.80 13.89
C ARG A 95 -12.14 -5.45 14.45
N VAL A 96 -11.88 -4.50 13.56
CA VAL A 96 -11.45 -3.13 13.91
C VAL A 96 -12.41 -2.08 13.36
N ALA A 97 -12.46 -0.92 14.01
CA ALA A 97 -13.19 0.25 13.55
C ALA A 97 -12.19 1.39 13.31
N LEU A 98 -11.92 1.69 12.05
CA LEU A 98 -11.03 2.79 11.66
C LEU A 98 -11.87 4.06 11.51
N LYS A 99 -11.80 4.95 12.51
CA LYS A 99 -12.55 6.21 12.53
C LYS A 99 -11.66 7.42 12.24
N THR A 100 -10.36 7.27 12.43
CA THR A 100 -9.36 8.32 12.23
C THR A 100 -8.11 7.76 11.57
N PRO A 101 -7.37 8.58 10.80
CA PRO A 101 -6.07 8.16 10.24
C PRO A 101 -5.05 7.74 11.31
N ARG A 102 -5.15 8.31 12.51
CA ARG A 102 -4.29 7.94 13.63
C ARG A 102 -4.52 6.51 14.09
N GLU A 103 -5.78 6.06 14.17
CA GLU A 103 -6.10 4.67 14.51
C GLU A 103 -5.55 3.68 13.46
N ALA A 104 -5.58 4.05 12.17
CA ALA A 104 -4.97 3.26 11.12
C ALA A 104 -3.44 3.21 11.26
N ASP A 105 -2.79 4.34 11.53
CA ASP A 105 -1.33 4.45 11.74
C ASP A 105 -0.88 3.63 12.98
N GLU A 106 -1.64 3.66 14.07
CA GLU A 106 -1.38 2.87 15.30
C GLU A 106 -1.45 1.34 15.05
N LEU A 107 -2.23 0.88 14.08
CA LEU A 107 -2.25 -0.52 13.62
C LEU A 107 -1.10 -0.85 12.66
N GLY A 108 -0.40 0.15 12.14
CA GLY A 108 0.65 0.00 11.13
C GLY A 108 0.13 0.07 9.70
N ILE A 109 -1.01 0.74 9.45
CA ILE A 109 -1.53 1.04 8.11
C ILE A 109 -1.07 2.44 7.72
N SER A 110 -0.11 2.53 6.83
CA SER A 110 0.42 3.81 6.33
C SER A 110 0.00 4.06 4.89
N THR A 111 -0.47 5.29 4.59
CA THR A 111 -0.92 5.66 3.24
C THR A 111 -0.04 6.76 2.66
N VAL A 112 0.45 6.51 1.45
CA VAL A 112 1.14 7.49 0.60
C VAL A 112 0.16 7.88 -0.51
N TYR A 113 -0.39 9.08 -0.41
CA TYR A 113 -1.31 9.62 -1.42
C TYR A 113 -0.55 10.14 -2.64
N GLN A 114 -1.27 10.33 -3.74
CA GLN A 114 -0.75 10.92 -4.97
C GLN A 114 -0.10 12.30 -4.72
N ASP A 115 -0.70 13.14 -3.88
CA ASP A 115 -0.02 14.28 -3.28
C ASP A 115 0.77 13.76 -2.06
N LEU A 116 2.08 13.68 -2.19
CA LEU A 116 2.98 13.05 -1.21
C LEU A 116 2.95 13.70 0.18
N ALA A 117 2.27 14.83 0.33
CA ALA A 117 2.19 15.61 1.55
C ALA A 117 3.59 15.86 2.16
N LEU A 118 4.55 16.22 1.31
CA LEU A 118 5.88 16.65 1.71
C LEU A 118 5.97 18.18 1.68
N CYS A 119 6.59 18.74 2.71
CA CYS A 119 6.85 20.16 2.82
C CYS A 119 8.12 20.52 2.02
N ASP A 120 7.99 21.25 0.91
CA ASP A 120 9.06 21.59 -0.01
C ASP A 120 10.19 22.42 0.64
N ASN A 121 9.86 23.23 1.64
CA ASN A 121 10.76 24.10 2.39
C ASN A 121 11.48 23.42 3.57
N LEU A 122 11.19 22.17 3.84
CA LEU A 122 11.85 21.37 4.86
C LEU A 122 12.83 20.39 4.23
N ASP A 123 13.84 19.98 4.99
CA ASP A 123 14.75 18.90 4.59
C ASP A 123 14.07 17.53 4.71
N ILE A 124 14.75 16.48 4.23
CA ILE A 124 14.22 15.12 4.24
C ILE A 124 14.00 14.64 5.67
N VAL A 125 14.92 14.91 6.60
CA VAL A 125 14.80 14.48 8.00
C VAL A 125 13.55 15.10 8.63
N ALA A 126 13.38 16.41 8.50
CA ALA A 126 12.22 17.10 9.03
C ALA A 126 10.90 16.58 8.43
N ASN A 127 10.88 16.30 7.12
CA ASN A 127 9.71 15.70 6.46
C ASN A 127 9.40 14.28 6.96
N MET A 128 10.43 13.44 7.17
CA MET A 128 10.23 12.07 7.65
C MET A 128 9.69 12.02 9.07
N PHE A 129 10.07 12.97 9.92
CA PHE A 129 9.66 13.02 11.33
C PHE A 129 8.51 13.98 11.61
N LEU A 130 7.97 14.68 10.63
CA LEU A 130 6.91 15.67 10.82
C LEU A 130 5.71 15.07 11.58
N GLY A 131 5.41 15.65 12.76
CA GLY A 131 4.37 15.18 13.68
C GLY A 131 4.76 13.98 14.55
N HIS A 132 6.01 13.50 14.46
CA HIS A 132 6.56 12.39 15.26
C HIS A 132 8.03 12.65 15.62
N GLU A 133 8.33 13.91 15.93
CA GLU A 133 9.68 14.36 16.21
C GLU A 133 10.26 13.66 17.46
N SER A 134 11.50 13.20 17.36
CA SER A 134 12.21 12.65 18.50
C SER A 134 12.68 13.79 19.42
N LEU A 135 12.34 13.68 20.70
CA LEU A 135 12.68 14.70 21.70
C LEU A 135 13.69 14.14 22.71
N ARG A 136 14.72 14.92 23.00
CA ARG A 136 15.66 14.70 24.10
C ARG A 136 15.68 15.93 25.01
N TYR A 137 15.32 15.75 26.27
CA TYR A 137 15.21 16.86 27.24
C TYR A 137 14.28 18.00 26.76
N ARG A 138 13.16 17.66 26.05
CA ARG A 138 12.19 18.60 25.47
C ARG A 138 12.72 19.44 24.29
N LEU A 139 13.89 19.12 23.77
CA LEU A 139 14.45 19.68 22.55
C LEU A 139 14.45 18.62 21.45
N LEU A 140 14.45 19.04 20.19
CA LEU A 140 14.54 18.12 19.06
C LEU A 140 15.90 17.39 19.09
N ASP A 141 15.87 16.06 19.02
CA ASP A 141 17.09 15.24 18.86
C ASP A 141 17.38 15.04 17.37
N GLU A 142 17.89 16.11 16.74
CA GLU A 142 18.19 16.09 15.32
C GLU A 142 19.19 15.01 14.91
N ASN A 143 20.15 14.68 15.79
CA ASN A 143 21.14 13.65 15.51
C ASN A 143 20.51 12.25 15.46
N ALA A 144 19.61 11.94 16.40
CA ALA A 144 18.88 10.68 16.41
C ALA A 144 17.94 10.58 15.18
N MET A 145 17.23 11.67 14.85
CA MET A 145 16.35 11.71 13.68
C MET A 145 17.14 11.55 12.38
N GLU A 146 18.30 12.21 12.24
CA GLU A 146 19.14 12.07 11.05
C GLU A 146 19.68 10.64 10.91
N ALA A 147 20.15 10.03 12.00
CA ALA A 147 20.63 8.66 12.00
C ALA A 147 19.53 7.68 11.58
N ALA A 148 18.32 7.80 12.14
CA ALA A 148 17.19 6.95 11.81
C ALA A 148 16.73 7.15 10.35
N ALA A 149 16.68 8.37 9.84
CA ALA A 149 16.36 8.65 8.43
C ALA A 149 17.38 7.97 7.50
N LYS A 150 18.68 8.07 7.78
CA LYS A 150 19.73 7.39 7.00
C LYS A 150 19.56 5.88 7.01
N VAL A 151 19.32 5.29 8.19
CA VAL A 151 19.11 3.84 8.33
C VAL A 151 17.91 3.39 7.50
N THR A 152 16.78 4.10 7.58
CA THR A 152 15.56 3.77 6.83
C THR A 152 15.79 3.86 5.33
N LEU A 153 16.34 4.97 4.82
CA LEU A 153 16.62 5.14 3.39
C LEU A 153 17.60 4.07 2.86
N ASN A 154 18.67 3.79 3.60
CA ASN A 154 19.64 2.76 3.24
C ASN A 154 18.99 1.37 3.23
N SER A 155 18.15 1.06 4.23
CA SER A 155 17.45 -0.22 4.30
C SER A 155 16.53 -0.45 3.10
N LEU A 156 15.98 0.61 2.53
CA LEU A 156 15.16 0.59 1.33
C LEU A 156 15.99 0.69 0.04
N ALA A 157 17.33 0.69 0.13
CA ALA A 157 18.25 0.90 -0.98
C ALA A 157 17.93 2.17 -1.81
N VAL A 158 17.51 3.24 -1.14
CA VAL A 158 17.31 4.56 -1.75
C VAL A 158 18.67 5.26 -1.83
N THR A 159 19.42 4.99 -2.90
CA THR A 159 20.78 5.52 -3.12
C THR A 159 20.79 6.84 -3.88
N THR A 160 19.67 7.26 -4.42
CA THR A 160 19.58 8.47 -5.26
C THR A 160 19.56 9.77 -4.44
N VAL A 161 19.33 9.70 -3.14
CA VAL A 161 19.37 10.83 -2.21
C VAL A 161 20.80 10.99 -1.68
N ARG A 162 21.46 12.11 -2.06
CA ARG A 162 22.87 12.35 -1.67
C ARG A 162 23.04 12.80 -0.23
N SER A 163 22.10 13.55 0.31
CA SER A 163 22.10 14.06 1.68
C SER A 163 20.68 14.10 2.23
N VAL A 164 20.49 13.59 3.44
CA VAL A 164 19.19 13.66 4.14
C VAL A 164 18.84 15.09 4.62
N ARG A 165 19.80 16.02 4.57
CA ARG A 165 19.61 17.45 4.83
C ARG A 165 19.28 18.25 3.57
N SER A 166 19.13 17.60 2.41
CA SER A 166 18.65 18.28 1.20
C SER A 166 17.20 18.71 1.37
N LEU A 167 16.87 19.92 0.93
CA LEU A 167 15.48 20.38 0.89
C LEU A 167 14.67 19.55 -0.11
N VAL A 168 13.41 19.24 0.23
CA VAL A 168 12.54 18.42 -0.62
C VAL A 168 12.28 19.09 -1.96
N VAL A 169 12.24 20.43 -2.04
CA VAL A 169 12.10 21.18 -3.32
C VAL A 169 13.19 20.82 -4.33
N SER A 170 14.38 20.41 -3.90
CA SER A 170 15.50 20.08 -4.79
C SER A 170 15.47 18.64 -5.32
N LEU A 171 14.53 17.81 -4.85
CA LEU A 171 14.42 16.41 -5.21
C LEU A 171 13.65 16.21 -6.51
N SER A 172 14.06 15.20 -7.28
CA SER A 172 13.25 14.71 -8.41
C SER A 172 11.96 14.03 -7.91
N GLY A 173 10.97 13.87 -8.80
CA GLY A 173 9.70 13.19 -8.44
C GLY A 173 9.92 11.80 -7.85
N GLY A 174 10.77 10.95 -8.44
CA GLY A 174 11.08 9.63 -7.91
C GLY A 174 11.80 9.65 -6.57
N GLN A 175 12.66 10.66 -6.32
CA GLN A 175 13.28 10.86 -5.02
C GLN A 175 12.25 11.29 -3.95
N ARG A 176 11.34 12.21 -4.29
CA ARG A 176 10.22 12.61 -3.41
C ARG A 176 9.35 11.41 -3.07
N GLN A 177 9.00 10.59 -4.06
CA GLN A 177 8.24 9.35 -3.86
C GLN A 177 8.96 8.40 -2.90
N SER A 178 10.26 8.19 -3.11
CA SER A 178 11.07 7.33 -2.24
C SER A 178 11.14 7.84 -0.80
N VAL A 179 11.22 9.14 -0.59
CA VAL A 179 11.19 9.77 0.74
C VAL A 179 9.81 9.59 1.40
N ALA A 180 8.71 9.77 0.64
CA ALA A 180 7.35 9.57 1.17
C ALA A 180 7.12 8.11 1.60
N VAL A 181 7.58 7.14 0.80
CA VAL A 181 7.54 5.72 1.16
C VAL A 181 8.43 5.42 2.37
N ALA A 182 9.64 5.98 2.43
CA ALA A 182 10.54 5.80 3.58
C ALA A 182 9.92 6.36 4.87
N ARG A 183 9.22 7.50 4.80
CA ARG A 183 8.46 8.05 5.93
C ARG A 183 7.38 7.09 6.41
N ALA A 184 6.65 6.45 5.49
CA ALA A 184 5.64 5.46 5.84
C ALA A 184 6.23 4.24 6.55
N VAL A 185 7.33 3.69 6.04
CA VAL A 185 8.01 2.49 6.59
C VAL A 185 8.67 2.76 7.94
N MET A 186 9.18 3.97 8.16
CA MET A 186 9.85 4.36 9.42
C MET A 186 8.93 4.24 10.65
N ARG A 187 7.61 4.19 10.45
CA ARG A 187 6.59 4.06 11.49
C ARG A 187 6.14 2.62 11.73
N ASP A 188 7.01 1.64 11.48
CA ASP A 188 6.72 0.21 11.65
C ASP A 188 5.48 -0.25 10.86
N ALA A 189 5.31 0.29 9.63
CA ALA A 189 4.20 -0.06 8.76
C ALA A 189 4.20 -1.56 8.44
N LYS A 190 3.05 -2.19 8.66
CA LYS A 190 2.74 -3.57 8.26
C LYS A 190 2.02 -3.60 6.90
N LEU A 191 1.26 -2.55 6.60
CA LEU A 191 0.60 -2.31 5.32
C LEU A 191 0.95 -0.92 4.82
N VAL A 192 1.47 -0.83 3.61
CA VAL A 192 1.70 0.43 2.91
C VAL A 192 0.74 0.53 1.73
N ILE A 193 -0.11 1.55 1.75
CA ILE A 193 -1.04 1.87 0.66
C ILE A 193 -0.40 2.96 -0.20
N LEU A 194 -0.31 2.72 -1.50
CA LEU A 194 0.29 3.63 -2.47
C LEU A 194 -0.76 4.04 -3.52
N ASP A 195 -1.14 5.31 -3.52
CA ASP A 195 -2.12 5.86 -4.47
C ASP A 195 -1.39 6.50 -5.65
N GLU A 196 -1.46 5.86 -6.82
CA GLU A 196 -0.83 6.28 -8.09
C GLU A 196 0.69 6.59 -7.95
N PRO A 197 1.50 5.65 -7.42
CA PRO A 197 2.89 5.93 -7.00
C PRO A 197 3.83 6.29 -8.16
N THR A 198 3.46 6.00 -9.39
CA THR A 198 4.27 6.23 -10.60
C THR A 198 3.72 7.34 -11.48
N ALA A 199 2.62 8.00 -11.06
CA ALA A 199 2.01 9.08 -11.82
C ALA A 199 3.01 10.23 -12.06
N ALA A 200 3.05 10.72 -13.30
CA ALA A 200 3.91 11.82 -13.73
C ALA A 200 5.44 11.60 -13.55
N LEU A 201 5.89 10.36 -13.43
CA LEU A 201 7.30 9.99 -13.36
C LEU A 201 7.84 9.58 -14.75
N GLY A 202 9.12 9.90 -15.00
CA GLY A 202 9.83 9.37 -16.17
C GLY A 202 10.19 7.88 -16.00
N VAL A 203 10.52 7.20 -17.11
CA VAL A 203 10.76 5.76 -17.17
C VAL A 203 11.75 5.26 -16.11
N THR A 204 12.91 5.93 -15.96
CA THR A 204 13.92 5.55 -14.96
C THR A 204 13.41 5.69 -13.52
N GLN A 205 12.64 6.75 -13.24
CA GLN A 205 12.08 7.01 -11.92
C GLN A 205 10.98 6.00 -11.58
N THR A 206 10.14 5.67 -12.56
CA THR A 206 9.13 4.60 -12.45
C THR A 206 9.79 3.28 -12.07
N ALA A 207 10.82 2.85 -12.78
CA ALA A 207 11.53 1.62 -12.48
C ALA A 207 12.11 1.58 -11.05
N GLN A 208 12.61 2.72 -10.55
CA GLN A 208 13.11 2.84 -9.17
C GLN A 208 11.98 2.67 -8.15
N VAL A 209 10.81 3.30 -8.37
CA VAL A 209 9.65 3.20 -7.49
C VAL A 209 9.09 1.77 -7.50
N LEU A 210 8.95 1.13 -8.66
CA LEU A 210 8.49 -0.26 -8.78
C LEU A 210 9.44 -1.22 -8.05
N SER A 211 10.75 -1.03 -8.20
CA SER A 211 11.75 -1.80 -7.44
C SER A 211 11.65 -1.57 -5.93
N LEU A 212 11.33 -0.35 -5.48
CA LEU A 212 11.10 -0.05 -4.08
C LEU A 212 9.85 -0.77 -3.55
N ILE A 213 8.74 -0.77 -4.29
CA ILE A 213 7.50 -1.50 -3.98
C ILE A 213 7.80 -2.98 -3.77
N ARG A 214 8.54 -3.60 -4.69
CA ARG A 214 8.89 -5.02 -4.58
C ARG A 214 9.71 -5.31 -3.33
N ARG A 215 10.72 -4.47 -3.02
CA ARG A 215 11.54 -4.61 -1.79
C ARG A 215 10.72 -4.49 -0.51
N LEU A 216 9.65 -3.70 -0.48
CA LEU A 216 8.75 -3.66 0.69
C LEU A 216 8.09 -5.02 0.92
N ALA A 217 7.53 -5.61 -0.13
CA ALA A 217 6.90 -6.93 -0.06
C ALA A 217 7.90 -8.02 0.31
N ASP A 218 9.11 -8.03 -0.29
CA ASP A 218 10.18 -8.97 0.02
C ASP A 218 10.63 -8.91 1.50
N ARG A 219 10.35 -7.80 2.19
CA ARG A 219 10.60 -7.61 3.63
C ARG A 219 9.42 -7.99 4.51
N GLY A 220 8.37 -8.56 3.94
CA GLY A 220 7.19 -9.00 4.65
C GLY A 220 6.13 -7.91 4.87
N ILE A 221 6.31 -6.71 4.31
CA ILE A 221 5.31 -5.64 4.37
C ILE A 221 4.24 -5.91 3.31
N ALA A 222 2.97 -5.85 3.69
CA ALA A 222 1.87 -5.85 2.72
C ALA A 222 1.87 -4.54 1.93
N VAL A 223 1.69 -4.61 0.61
CA VAL A 223 1.62 -3.41 -0.22
C VAL A 223 0.32 -3.41 -1.03
N LEU A 224 -0.47 -2.36 -0.87
CA LEU A 224 -1.68 -2.13 -1.65
C LEU A 224 -1.41 -0.97 -2.62
N VAL A 225 -1.33 -1.28 -3.91
CA VAL A 225 -1.04 -0.30 -4.96
C VAL A 225 -2.29 0.02 -5.73
N ILE A 226 -2.62 1.30 -5.87
CA ILE A 226 -3.63 1.76 -6.81
C ILE A 226 -2.92 2.35 -8.01
N SER A 227 -3.24 1.85 -9.20
CA SER A 227 -2.68 2.39 -10.43
C SER A 227 -3.66 2.20 -11.58
N HIS A 228 -3.62 3.14 -12.53
CA HIS A 228 -4.27 3.01 -13.83
C HIS A 228 -3.29 2.53 -14.92
N ASN A 229 -1.99 2.45 -14.60
CA ASN A 229 -0.96 1.95 -15.51
C ASN A 229 -0.79 0.45 -15.37
N LEU A 230 -1.39 -0.32 -16.27
CA LEU A 230 -1.35 -1.78 -16.24
C LEU A 230 0.08 -2.33 -16.39
N ASN A 231 0.98 -1.68 -17.15
CA ASN A 231 2.34 -2.16 -17.29
C ASN A 231 3.09 -2.16 -15.95
N ASP A 232 2.90 -1.10 -15.15
CA ASP A 232 3.49 -1.02 -13.82
C ASP A 232 2.91 -2.09 -12.90
N VAL A 233 1.57 -2.28 -12.94
CA VAL A 233 0.86 -3.29 -12.16
C VAL A 233 1.37 -4.69 -12.48
N PHE A 234 1.41 -5.08 -13.76
CA PHE A 234 1.90 -6.40 -14.18
C PHE A 234 3.38 -6.62 -13.89
N THR A 235 4.14 -5.54 -13.64
CA THR A 235 5.56 -5.63 -13.25
C THR A 235 5.76 -6.00 -11.78
N VAL A 236 4.87 -5.54 -10.87
CA VAL A 236 5.12 -5.64 -9.43
C VAL A 236 4.08 -6.41 -8.64
N ALA A 237 2.85 -6.57 -9.15
CA ALA A 237 1.77 -7.16 -8.38
C ALA A 237 1.86 -8.69 -8.33
N ASP A 238 1.55 -9.25 -7.16
CA ASP A 238 1.32 -10.68 -6.95
C ASP A 238 -0.18 -10.99 -7.16
N ARG A 239 -1.06 -10.07 -6.75
CA ARG A 239 -2.52 -10.19 -6.86
C ARG A 239 -3.11 -8.95 -7.50
N LEU A 240 -4.19 -9.16 -8.24
CA LEU A 240 -4.95 -8.11 -8.90
C LEU A 240 -6.39 -8.10 -8.40
N ALA A 241 -6.86 -6.92 -8.02
CA ALA A 241 -8.23 -6.63 -7.64
C ALA A 241 -8.82 -5.63 -8.64
N VAL A 242 -9.90 -5.98 -9.31
CA VAL A 242 -10.52 -5.12 -10.33
C VAL A 242 -11.81 -4.53 -9.78
N MET A 243 -11.88 -3.20 -9.76
CA MET A 243 -13.07 -2.46 -9.35
C MET A 243 -13.81 -1.87 -10.54
N HIS A 244 -15.14 -2.02 -10.54
CA HIS A 244 -16.04 -1.41 -11.52
C HIS A 244 -17.31 -0.88 -10.81
N LEU A 245 -17.64 0.40 -11.00
CA LEU A 245 -18.85 1.07 -10.48
C LEU A 245 -19.13 0.79 -8.97
N GLY A 246 -18.08 0.90 -8.15
CA GLY A 246 -18.17 0.72 -6.69
C GLY A 246 -18.12 -0.73 -6.21
N ARG A 247 -18.03 -1.73 -7.10
CA ARG A 247 -17.94 -3.15 -6.76
C ARG A 247 -16.55 -3.72 -7.02
N MET A 248 -16.16 -4.70 -6.21
CA MET A 248 -15.04 -5.56 -6.53
C MET A 248 -15.54 -6.66 -7.46
N VAL A 249 -15.12 -6.61 -8.74
CA VAL A 249 -15.62 -7.54 -9.77
C VAL A 249 -14.86 -8.86 -9.74
N HIS A 250 -13.54 -8.79 -9.57
CA HIS A 250 -12.68 -9.95 -9.49
C HIS A 250 -11.42 -9.67 -8.67
N VAL A 251 -10.98 -10.67 -7.90
CA VAL A 251 -9.71 -10.65 -7.14
C VAL A 251 -9.05 -12.00 -7.34
N GLY A 252 -7.81 -12.01 -7.81
CA GLY A 252 -7.06 -13.24 -8.03
C GLY A 252 -5.55 -13.00 -8.17
N PRO A 253 -4.74 -14.06 -8.25
CA PRO A 253 -3.32 -13.95 -8.54
C PRO A 253 -3.11 -13.30 -9.92
N ILE A 254 -2.04 -12.53 -10.07
CA ILE A 254 -1.75 -11.81 -11.32
C ILE A 254 -1.65 -12.74 -12.53
N SER A 255 -1.29 -14.00 -12.31
CA SER A 255 -1.17 -15.02 -13.36
C SER A 255 -2.51 -15.41 -14.03
N GLU A 256 -3.65 -15.11 -13.41
CA GLU A 256 -4.98 -15.33 -14.01
C GLU A 256 -5.35 -14.26 -15.04
N PHE A 257 -4.60 -13.16 -15.08
CA PHE A 257 -4.91 -12.02 -15.91
C PHE A 257 -3.89 -11.83 -17.04
N THR A 258 -4.37 -11.29 -18.13
CA THR A 258 -3.54 -10.63 -19.15
C THR A 258 -3.88 -9.14 -19.16
N PRO A 259 -3.03 -8.27 -19.70
CA PRO A 259 -3.38 -6.86 -19.86
C PRO A 259 -4.71 -6.66 -20.60
N GLN A 260 -5.00 -7.50 -21.60
CA GLN A 260 -6.24 -7.45 -22.37
C GLN A 260 -7.47 -7.82 -21.53
N THR A 261 -7.40 -8.94 -20.76
CA THR A 261 -8.49 -9.34 -19.88
C THR A 261 -8.74 -8.34 -18.76
N ALA A 262 -7.66 -7.74 -18.22
CA ALA A 262 -7.79 -6.68 -17.21
C ALA A 262 -8.55 -5.46 -17.76
N VAL A 263 -8.22 -4.99 -18.97
CA VAL A 263 -8.94 -3.88 -19.64
C VAL A 263 -10.41 -4.26 -19.90
N GLU A 264 -10.67 -5.48 -20.35
CA GLU A 264 -12.04 -5.97 -20.60
C GLU A 264 -12.88 -5.93 -19.32
N ILE A 265 -12.34 -6.43 -18.21
CA ILE A 265 -13.05 -6.43 -16.91
C ILE A 265 -13.28 -5.00 -16.41
N ILE A 266 -12.29 -4.10 -16.53
CA ILE A 266 -12.44 -2.69 -16.15
C ILE A 266 -13.60 -2.05 -16.91
N THR A 267 -13.74 -2.38 -18.22
CA THR A 267 -14.71 -1.74 -19.11
C THR A 267 -16.11 -2.34 -18.97
N THR A 268 -16.20 -3.67 -18.88
CA THR A 268 -17.48 -4.39 -18.92
C THR A 268 -18.05 -4.71 -17.53
N GLY A 269 -17.20 -4.71 -16.50
CA GLY A 269 -17.57 -5.17 -15.17
C GLY A 269 -17.84 -6.67 -15.08
N THR A 270 -17.37 -7.47 -16.05
CA THR A 270 -17.56 -8.94 -16.06
C THR A 270 -16.25 -9.65 -16.29
N PHE A 271 -15.99 -10.70 -15.50
CA PHE A 271 -14.85 -11.60 -15.70
C PHE A 271 -15.31 -12.82 -16.51
N VAL A 272 -14.81 -12.94 -17.74
CA VAL A 272 -14.98 -14.14 -18.56
C VAL A 272 -13.67 -14.92 -18.47
N GLY A 273 -13.61 -15.95 -17.61
CA GLY A 273 -12.42 -16.76 -17.43
C GLY A 273 -11.87 -17.32 -18.74
N ALA A 274 -10.56 -17.45 -18.86
CA ALA A 274 -9.85 -17.86 -20.08
C ALA A 274 -10.29 -19.21 -20.67
N ASN A 275 -11.10 -20.01 -19.98
CA ASN A 275 -11.60 -21.30 -20.44
C ASN A 275 -12.88 -21.23 -21.31
N ALA A 276 -13.48 -20.05 -21.52
CA ALA A 276 -14.72 -19.95 -22.31
C ALA A 276 -14.49 -19.83 -23.84
N ASN A 277 -13.24 -19.62 -24.29
CA ASN A 277 -12.94 -19.42 -25.72
C ASN A 277 -12.63 -20.69 -26.52
N SER A 278 -12.60 -21.88 -25.88
CA SER A 278 -12.31 -23.13 -26.61
C SER A 278 -13.52 -23.78 -27.30
N THR A 279 -14.73 -23.24 -27.11
CA THR A 279 -15.96 -23.89 -27.63
C THR A 279 -16.61 -23.15 -28.80
N ARG A 280 -16.03 -22.05 -29.30
CA ARG A 280 -16.66 -21.27 -30.42
C ARG A 280 -16.12 -21.55 -31.82
N ASN A 281 -15.17 -22.49 -32.01
CA ASN A 281 -14.64 -22.84 -33.32
C ASN A 281 -14.92 -24.33 -33.63
N GLN A 282 -16.19 -24.70 -33.79
CA GLN A 282 -16.57 -25.84 -34.64
C GLN A 282 -17.25 -25.29 -35.89
N PRO A 283 -16.68 -25.47 -37.09
CA PRO A 283 -17.40 -25.20 -38.31
C PRO A 283 -18.54 -26.24 -38.46
N SER A 284 -19.76 -25.74 -38.53
CA SER A 284 -20.90 -26.57 -38.89
C SER A 284 -20.73 -27.06 -40.33
N ASN A 285 -20.28 -28.28 -40.45
CA ASN A 285 -20.27 -29.01 -41.72
C ASN A 285 -21.70 -29.49 -42.00
N ALA A 286 -22.48 -28.64 -42.65
CA ALA A 286 -23.75 -29.08 -43.28
C ALA A 286 -23.40 -29.68 -44.63
N GLY A 287 -23.17 -31.00 -44.61
CA GLY A 287 -23.05 -31.78 -45.83
C GLY A 287 -24.35 -31.85 -46.57
N ASP A 288 -24.29 -31.59 -47.88
CA ASP A 288 -25.24 -31.96 -48.93
C ASP A 288 -25.77 -33.39 -48.77
N ARG A 289 -27.07 -33.50 -48.98
CA ARG A 289 -27.65 -34.66 -49.71
C ARG A 289 -28.99 -34.27 -50.32
N GLN A 290 -28.98 -34.27 -51.68
CA GLN A 290 -30.02 -34.69 -52.66
C GLN A 290 -31.40 -34.04 -52.50
#